data_d1ce05009098e1a046f745382ab934cb
#
_entry.id   d1ce05009098e1a046f745382ab934cb
#
_cell.length_a   1.000
_cell.length_b   1.000
_cell.length_c   1.000
_cell.angle_alpha   90.00
_cell.angle_beta   90.00
_cell.angle_gamma   90.00
#
_symmetry.space_group_name_H-M   'P 1'
#
loop_
_entity.id
_entity.type
_entity.pdbx_description
1 polymer ?
#
loop_
_entity_poly.entity_id
_entity_poly.type
_entity_poly.pdbx_seq_one_letter_code
_entity_poly.pdbx_strand_id
1 'polypeptide(L)'
;MKIEAYISDWAFHQDLTRKEAECLTHVNYSFGHVVEGRVSIDHLKQLDRLHRVQTEFPWLKVNLSVGGWKADGFSSAVVDEESREKLAQSAVEVIEKLQ
;
A
#
# COMPACT_ATOMS: atom_id res chain seq x y z
N MET A 1 -3.97 10.18 -19.13
CA MET A 1 -5.17 9.77 -18.37
C MET A 1 -4.76 8.82 -17.24
N LYS A 2 -5.34 9.00 -16.08
CA LYS A 2 -5.07 8.17 -14.91
C LYS A 2 -6.12 7.06 -14.82
N ILE A 3 -5.69 5.81 -14.89
CA ILE A 3 -6.57 4.66 -14.76
C ILE A 3 -6.04 3.82 -13.60
N GLU A 4 -6.86 3.64 -12.57
CA GLU A 4 -6.47 2.99 -11.33
C GLU A 4 -7.23 1.68 -11.13
N ALA A 5 -6.53 0.67 -10.62
CA ALA A 5 -7.14 -0.55 -10.11
C ALA A 5 -6.92 -0.63 -8.61
N TYR A 6 -7.90 -1.16 -7.91
CA TYR A 6 -7.82 -1.39 -6.46
C TYR A 6 -7.60 -2.88 -6.22
N ILE A 7 -6.52 -3.21 -5.52
CA ILE A 7 -6.17 -4.60 -5.22
C ILE A 7 -6.10 -4.76 -3.71
N SER A 8 -6.91 -5.68 -3.18
CA SER A 8 -6.88 -6.03 -1.76
C SER A 8 -5.93 -7.20 -1.56
N ASP A 9 -5.04 -7.11 -0.59
CA ASP A 9 -4.06 -8.16 -0.30
C ASP A 9 -4.72 -9.54 -0.10
N TRP A 10 -5.82 -9.58 0.63
CA TRP A 10 -6.52 -10.83 0.94
C TRP A 10 -7.18 -11.48 -0.28
N ALA A 11 -7.39 -10.71 -1.35
CA ALA A 11 -8.02 -11.19 -2.59
C ALA A 11 -7.04 -11.32 -3.76
N PHE A 12 -5.77 -11.05 -3.52
CA PHE A 12 -4.75 -11.01 -4.57
C PHE A 12 -4.17 -12.42 -4.80
N HIS A 13 -4.92 -13.25 -5.51
CA HIS A 13 -4.57 -14.66 -5.74
C HIS A 13 -3.89 -14.94 -7.06
N GLN A 14 -3.89 -13.99 -7.97
CA GLN A 14 -3.29 -14.14 -9.31
C GLN A 14 -2.54 -12.86 -9.67
N ASP A 15 -1.42 -13.01 -10.38
CA ASP A 15 -0.69 -11.86 -10.87
C ASP A 15 -1.52 -11.14 -11.94
N LEU A 16 -1.29 -9.84 -12.08
CA LEU A 16 -1.89 -9.07 -13.18
C LEU A 16 -1.39 -9.62 -14.51
N THR A 17 -2.30 -9.77 -15.47
CA THR A 17 -1.92 -10.09 -16.83
C THR A 17 -1.33 -8.86 -17.50
N ARG A 18 -0.51 -9.07 -18.54
CA ARG A 18 0.04 -7.98 -19.32
C ARG A 18 -1.04 -7.09 -19.91
N LYS A 19 -2.12 -7.70 -20.41
CA LYS A 19 -3.26 -6.98 -20.97
C LYS A 19 -3.91 -6.05 -19.94
N GLU A 20 -4.09 -6.53 -18.72
CA GLU A 20 -4.62 -5.72 -17.63
C GLU A 20 -3.66 -4.57 -17.28
N ALA A 21 -2.38 -4.87 -17.17
CA ALA A 21 -1.37 -3.89 -16.83
C ALA A 21 -1.23 -2.78 -17.87
N GLU A 22 -1.38 -3.11 -19.15
CA GLU A 22 -1.31 -2.14 -20.23
C GLU A 22 -2.44 -1.12 -20.18
N CYS A 23 -3.56 -1.47 -19.55
CA CYS A 23 -4.70 -0.57 -19.39
C CYS A 23 -4.60 0.32 -18.16
N LEU A 24 -3.62 0.08 -17.29
CA LEU A 24 -3.52 0.75 -15.98
C LEU A 24 -2.34 1.70 -15.91
N THR A 25 -2.50 2.77 -15.14
CA THR A 25 -1.41 3.67 -14.78
C THR A 25 -1.04 3.51 -13.31
N HIS A 26 -1.99 3.14 -12.46
CA HIS A 26 -1.81 3.07 -11.02
C HIS A 26 -2.49 1.82 -10.45
N VAL A 27 -1.89 1.27 -9.40
CA VAL A 27 -2.48 0.22 -8.59
C VAL A 27 -2.56 0.74 -7.15
N ASN A 28 -3.75 0.72 -6.59
CA ASN A 28 -3.97 1.09 -5.19
C ASN A 28 -4.08 -0.20 -4.38
N TYR A 29 -3.05 -0.50 -3.63
CA TYR A 29 -2.95 -1.73 -2.86
C TYR A 29 -3.45 -1.49 -1.43
N SER A 30 -4.26 -2.37 -0.90
CA SER A 30 -4.85 -2.19 0.43
C SER A 30 -4.67 -3.43 1.29
N PHE A 31 -4.54 -3.29 2.58
CA PHE A 31 -4.43 -2.03 3.33
C PHE A 31 -3.20 -2.08 4.21
N GLY A 32 -2.45 -0.98 4.31
CA GLY A 32 -1.54 -0.80 5.41
C GLY A 32 -2.34 -0.47 6.67
N HIS A 33 -1.80 -0.77 7.83
CA HIS A 33 -2.44 -0.46 9.10
C HIS A 33 -1.62 0.53 9.90
N VAL A 34 -2.25 1.18 10.86
CA VAL A 34 -1.54 1.98 11.86
C VAL A 34 -1.44 1.14 13.12
N VAL A 35 -0.22 0.82 13.52
CA VAL A 35 0.07 0.01 14.71
C VAL A 35 1.04 0.80 15.58
N GLU A 36 0.63 1.11 16.80
CA GLU A 36 1.44 1.86 17.75
C GLU A 36 1.97 3.18 17.18
N GLY A 37 1.12 3.87 16.40
CA GLY A 37 1.44 5.16 15.80
C GLY A 37 2.31 5.10 14.55
N ARG A 38 2.55 3.92 14.00
CA ARG A 38 3.37 3.73 12.81
C ARG A 38 2.58 2.99 11.73
N VAL A 39 2.86 3.33 10.47
CA VAL A 39 2.30 2.57 9.33
C VAL A 39 2.97 1.20 9.30
N SER A 40 2.18 0.16 9.17
CA SER A 40 2.67 -1.23 9.13
C SER A 40 2.11 -1.96 7.92
N ILE A 41 2.96 -2.79 7.30
CA ILE A 41 2.58 -3.70 6.22
C ILE A 41 2.92 -5.15 6.59
N ASP A 42 3.30 -5.40 7.85
CA ASP A 42 3.77 -6.73 8.28
C ASP A 42 2.71 -7.81 8.16
N HIS A 43 1.44 -7.44 8.19
CA HIS A 43 0.32 -8.36 8.06
C HIS A 43 -0.01 -8.71 6.60
N LEU A 44 0.56 -8.01 5.63
CA LEU A 44 0.29 -8.25 4.22
C LEU A 44 0.99 -9.53 3.76
N LYS A 45 0.26 -10.38 3.04
CA LYS A 45 0.72 -11.73 2.68
C LYS A 45 1.16 -11.86 1.24
N GLN A 46 0.77 -10.93 0.37
CA GLN A 46 1.00 -11.04 -1.07
C GLN A 46 1.98 -9.99 -1.60
N LEU A 47 2.85 -9.46 -0.74
CA LEU A 47 3.82 -8.45 -1.17
C LEU A 47 4.80 -8.96 -2.22
N ASP A 48 5.17 -10.25 -2.16
CA ASP A 48 6.03 -10.84 -3.17
C ASP A 48 5.37 -10.83 -4.55
N ARG A 49 4.08 -11.09 -4.59
CA ARG A 49 3.29 -11.04 -5.82
C ARG A 49 3.20 -9.61 -6.35
N LEU A 50 2.97 -8.65 -5.46
CA LEU A 50 2.94 -7.23 -5.80
C LEU A 50 4.30 -6.79 -6.36
N HIS A 51 5.38 -7.24 -5.75
CA HIS A 51 6.74 -6.93 -6.20
C HIS A 51 7.02 -7.48 -7.60
N ARG A 52 6.55 -8.70 -7.89
CA ARG A 52 6.67 -9.27 -9.24
C ARG A 52 5.93 -8.41 -10.27
N VAL A 53 4.74 -7.94 -9.93
CA VAL A 53 3.96 -7.06 -10.80
C VAL A 53 4.70 -5.76 -11.09
N GLN A 54 5.30 -5.15 -10.07
CA GLN A 54 6.09 -3.92 -10.24
C GLN A 54 7.31 -4.15 -11.12
N THR A 55 7.96 -5.29 -10.96
CA THR A 55 9.16 -5.64 -11.74
C THR A 55 8.81 -5.90 -13.19
N GLU A 56 7.73 -6.62 -13.44
CA GLU A 56 7.29 -6.96 -14.79
C GLU A 56 6.70 -5.75 -15.53
N PHE A 57 6.00 -4.88 -14.82
CA PHE A 57 5.32 -3.72 -15.41
C PHE A 57 5.80 -2.43 -14.75
N PRO A 58 7.02 -1.98 -15.07
CA PRO A 58 7.64 -0.86 -14.35
C PRO A 58 6.98 0.49 -14.55
N TRP A 59 6.08 0.63 -15.52
CA TRP A 59 5.30 1.86 -15.69
C TRP A 59 4.20 2.04 -14.65
N LEU A 60 3.80 0.95 -13.99
CA LEU A 60 2.73 1.02 -12.99
C LEU A 60 3.22 1.69 -11.72
N LYS A 61 2.45 2.65 -11.24
CA LYS A 61 2.70 3.29 -9.96
C LYS A 61 1.84 2.60 -8.91
N VAL A 62 2.46 2.21 -7.81
CA VAL A 62 1.76 1.54 -6.71
C VAL A 62 1.58 2.50 -5.56
N ASN A 63 0.34 2.64 -5.12
CA ASN A 63 -0.02 3.41 -3.94
C ASN A 63 -0.49 2.45 -2.85
N LEU A 64 -0.11 2.71 -1.63
CA LEU A 64 -0.61 1.95 -0.49
C LEU A 64 -1.72 2.73 0.18
N SER A 65 -2.90 2.11 0.29
CA SER A 65 -4.00 2.65 1.07
C SER A 65 -3.84 2.23 2.51
N VAL A 66 -3.83 3.19 3.42
CA VAL A 66 -3.67 2.94 4.86
C VAL A 66 -5.02 3.12 5.55
N GLY A 67 -5.41 2.14 6.35
CA GLY A 67 -6.68 2.17 7.05
C GLY A 67 -7.54 0.97 6.71
N GLY A 68 -8.75 1.23 6.22
CA GLY A 68 -9.70 0.20 5.85
C GLY A 68 -10.73 -0.07 6.94
N TRP A 69 -11.59 -1.02 6.68
CA TRP A 69 -12.65 -1.38 7.59
C TRP A 69 -12.05 -1.98 8.87
N LYS A 70 -12.51 -1.51 10.03
CA LYS A 70 -12.01 -1.87 11.37
C LYS A 70 -10.58 -1.37 11.66
N ALA A 71 -9.99 -0.55 10.80
CA ALA A 71 -8.72 0.08 11.14
C ALA A 71 -8.92 1.09 12.26
N ASP A 72 -8.03 1.09 13.23
CA ASP A 72 -8.03 2.04 14.33
C ASP A 72 -6.63 2.62 14.53
N GLY A 73 -6.47 3.48 15.51
CA GLY A 73 -5.19 4.05 15.83
C GLY A 73 -4.87 5.36 15.12
N PHE A 74 -5.66 5.76 14.11
CA PHE A 74 -5.44 7.03 13.42
C PHE A 74 -5.58 8.24 14.33
N SER A 75 -6.61 8.26 15.16
CA SER A 75 -6.84 9.38 16.10
C SER A 75 -5.67 9.55 17.06
N SER A 76 -5.17 8.44 17.59
CA SER A 76 -4.02 8.46 18.50
C SER A 76 -2.74 8.85 17.77
N ALA A 77 -2.57 8.40 16.52
CA ALA A 77 -1.37 8.65 15.74
C ALA A 77 -1.20 10.11 15.33
N VAL A 78 -2.28 10.90 15.33
CA VAL A 78 -2.25 12.28 14.87
C VAL A 78 -2.57 13.29 15.97
N VAL A 79 -2.53 12.86 17.23
CA VAL A 79 -2.98 13.70 18.35
C VAL A 79 -2.03 14.88 18.62
N ASP A 80 -0.75 14.74 18.34
CA ASP A 80 0.22 15.80 18.52
C ASP A 80 1.28 15.78 17.40
N GLU A 81 2.16 16.78 17.41
CA GLU A 81 3.18 16.93 16.36
C GLU A 81 4.15 15.75 16.34
N GLU A 82 4.59 15.28 17.51
CA GLU A 82 5.50 14.15 17.60
C GLU A 82 4.89 12.88 17.03
N SER A 83 3.63 12.61 17.35
CA SER A 83 2.90 11.47 16.83
C SER A 83 2.75 11.56 15.32
N ARG A 84 2.45 12.75 14.78
CA ARG A 84 2.31 12.95 13.34
C ARG A 84 3.65 12.72 12.62
N GLU A 85 4.75 13.19 13.18
CA GLU A 85 6.07 12.97 12.60
C GLU A 85 6.43 11.48 12.57
N LYS A 86 6.14 10.76 13.64
CA LYS A 86 6.37 9.32 13.74
C LYS A 86 5.59 8.58 12.66
N LEU A 87 4.32 8.93 12.49
CA LEU A 87 3.47 8.32 11.47
C LEU A 87 3.99 8.61 10.07
N ALA A 88 4.31 9.86 9.79
CA ALA A 88 4.82 10.27 8.47
C ALA A 88 6.14 9.58 8.15
N GLN A 89 7.05 9.50 9.10
CA GLN A 89 8.35 8.84 8.90
C GLN A 89 8.16 7.35 8.62
N SER A 90 7.27 6.68 9.35
CA SER A 90 6.98 5.27 9.11
C SER A 90 6.36 5.03 7.74
N ALA A 91 5.53 5.96 7.26
CA ALA A 91 4.96 5.88 5.93
C ALA A 91 6.05 5.94 4.84
N VAL A 92 7.02 6.82 5.00
CA VAL A 92 8.16 6.92 4.07
C VAL A 92 8.96 5.62 4.06
N GLU A 93 9.24 5.04 5.23
CA GLU A 93 9.94 3.76 5.33
C GLU A 93 9.21 2.64 4.61
N VAL A 94 7.88 2.59 4.73
CA VAL A 94 7.06 1.59 4.05
C VAL A 94 7.11 1.78 2.53
N ILE A 95 7.03 3.02 2.06
CA ILE A 95 7.11 3.32 0.63
C ILE A 95 8.45 2.84 0.07
N GLU A 96 9.54 3.04 0.79
CA GLU A 96 10.86 2.57 0.38
C GLU A 96 10.93 1.05 0.28
N LYS A 97 10.27 0.34 1.20
CA LYS A 97 10.21 -1.13 1.16
C LYS A 97 9.42 -1.66 -0.03
N LEU A 98 8.44 -0.89 -0.50
CA LEU A 98 7.56 -1.31 -1.60
C LEU A 98 8.14 -1.01 -2.98
N GLN A 99 9.24 -0.31 -3.04
CA GLN A 99 9.89 0.01 -4.32
C GLN A 99 10.91 -1.03 -4.76
#